data_f52e21b05ba9e05a592590d74e22a7c6
#
_entry.id   f52e21b05ba9e05a592590d74e22a7c6
#
_cell.length_a   1.000
_cell.length_b   1.000
_cell.length_c   1.000
_cell.angle_alpha   90.00
_cell.angle_beta   90.00
_cell.angle_gamma   90.00
#
_symmetry.space_group_name_H-M   'P 1'
#
loop_
_entity.id
_entity.type
_entity.pdbx_description
1 polymer ?
#
loop_
_entity_poly.entity_id
_entity_poly.type
_entity_poly.pdbx_seq_one_letter_code
_entity_poly.pdbx_strand_id
1 'polypeptide(L)'
;AATAVIGAFWNLIIATGMHVPIYTAILPAALQNGYDAILYPGAAVVAYTTLAIALAYGLRAKDKESRATGWNLFITYAFGRVSEPIIYGILFRDKKALAWNMIGGAVGGLLVSLLHANVYIFTGVGFPWMNVLMFAQDIIPGTIGCLAGGAVTFALAMVFGFEGQEKMPLKSKSGDSEAVESVEA
;
A
#
# COMPACT_ATOMS: atom_id res chain seq x y z
N ALA A 1 -2.54 -17.98 -9.43
CA ALA A 1 -2.59 -16.92 -10.48
C ALA A 1 -3.60 -15.81 -10.14
N ALA A 2 -4.84 -16.13 -9.76
CA ALA A 2 -5.87 -15.12 -9.43
C ALA A 2 -5.43 -14.21 -8.28
N THR A 3 -4.82 -14.75 -7.21
CA THR A 3 -4.29 -14.00 -6.07
C THR A 3 -3.22 -12.98 -6.48
N ALA A 4 -2.39 -13.31 -7.49
CA ALA A 4 -1.39 -12.37 -8.03
C ALA A 4 -2.06 -11.19 -8.74
N VAL A 5 -3.14 -11.43 -9.47
CA VAL A 5 -3.93 -10.37 -10.13
C VAL A 5 -4.58 -9.47 -9.08
N ILE A 6 -5.17 -10.05 -8.04
CA ILE A 6 -5.73 -9.30 -6.91
C ILE A 6 -4.61 -8.46 -6.26
N GLY A 7 -3.47 -9.06 -5.93
CA GLY A 7 -2.33 -8.36 -5.35
C GLY A 7 -1.83 -7.19 -6.21
N ALA A 8 -1.82 -7.34 -7.54
CA ALA A 8 -1.41 -6.27 -8.44
C ALA A 8 -2.40 -5.09 -8.48
N PHE A 9 -3.70 -5.38 -8.55
CA PHE A 9 -4.72 -4.36 -8.84
C PHE A 9 -5.50 -3.89 -7.61
N TRP A 10 -5.27 -4.44 -6.44
CA TRP A 10 -6.09 -4.19 -5.26
C TRP A 10 -6.13 -2.71 -4.85
N ASN A 11 -5.01 -1.99 -4.91
CA ASN A 11 -5.00 -0.55 -4.62
C ASN A 11 -5.81 0.28 -5.62
N LEU A 12 -5.91 -0.14 -6.88
CA LEU A 12 -6.81 0.49 -7.85
C LEU A 12 -8.27 0.22 -7.51
N ILE A 13 -8.59 -1.00 -7.06
CA ILE A 13 -9.93 -1.36 -6.58
C ILE A 13 -10.29 -0.56 -5.33
N ILE A 14 -9.36 -0.38 -4.38
CA ILE A 14 -9.58 0.46 -3.21
C ILE A 14 -9.90 1.90 -3.63
N ALA A 15 -9.16 2.44 -4.58
CA ALA A 15 -9.35 3.80 -5.07
C ALA A 15 -10.75 4.05 -5.67
N THR A 16 -11.36 3.04 -6.28
CA THR A 16 -12.74 3.14 -6.78
C THR A 16 -13.82 2.95 -5.71
N GLY A 17 -13.43 2.60 -4.48
CA GLY A 17 -14.34 2.24 -3.40
C GLY A 17 -14.96 0.85 -3.53
N MET A 18 -14.68 0.11 -4.62
CA MET A 18 -15.29 -1.19 -4.90
C MET A 18 -14.78 -2.33 -4.02
N HIS A 19 -13.72 -2.11 -3.23
CA HIS A 19 -13.20 -3.12 -2.32
C HIS A 19 -14.21 -3.58 -1.27
N VAL A 20 -15.03 -2.67 -0.73
CA VAL A 20 -16.05 -3.02 0.27
C VAL A 20 -17.15 -3.92 -0.30
N PRO A 21 -17.82 -3.59 -1.44
CA PRO A 21 -18.75 -4.49 -2.09
C PRO A 21 -18.15 -5.86 -2.43
N ILE A 22 -16.90 -5.90 -2.89
CA ILE A 22 -16.21 -7.16 -3.24
C ILE A 22 -15.99 -8.01 -1.99
N TYR A 23 -15.53 -7.43 -0.87
CA TYR A 23 -15.40 -8.15 0.39
C TYR A 23 -16.73 -8.73 0.87
N THR A 24 -17.79 -7.91 0.85
CA THR A 24 -19.12 -8.35 1.29
C THR A 24 -19.72 -9.43 0.41
N ALA A 25 -19.43 -9.42 -0.88
CA ALA A 25 -19.91 -10.46 -1.82
C ALA A 25 -19.20 -11.81 -1.62
N ILE A 26 -17.91 -11.80 -1.26
CA ILE A 26 -17.11 -13.03 -1.10
C ILE A 26 -17.20 -13.60 0.32
N LEU A 27 -17.45 -12.76 1.31
CA LEU A 27 -17.48 -13.17 2.71
C LEU A 27 -18.38 -14.35 3.03
N PRO A 28 -19.63 -14.45 2.52
CA PRO A 28 -20.48 -15.61 2.80
C PRO A 28 -19.88 -16.93 2.32
N ALA A 29 -19.28 -16.94 1.13
CA ALA A 29 -18.62 -18.13 0.57
C ALA A 29 -17.36 -18.49 1.38
N ALA A 30 -16.57 -17.50 1.77
CA ALA A 30 -15.38 -17.70 2.61
C ALA A 30 -15.75 -18.28 3.99
N LEU A 31 -16.84 -17.79 4.60
CA LEU A 31 -17.35 -18.32 5.87
C LEU A 31 -17.88 -19.74 5.75
N GLN A 32 -18.56 -20.08 4.65
CA GLN A 32 -19.03 -21.44 4.40
C GLN A 32 -17.89 -22.44 4.18
N ASN A 33 -16.84 -22.02 3.47
CA ASN A 33 -15.67 -22.84 3.20
C ASN A 33 -14.71 -22.90 4.42
N GLY A 34 -14.81 -21.97 5.34
CA GLY A 34 -13.89 -21.81 6.47
C GLY A 34 -12.55 -21.14 6.12
N TYR A 35 -12.31 -20.83 4.85
CA TYR A 35 -11.11 -20.12 4.37
C TYR A 35 -11.35 -19.40 3.03
N ASP A 36 -10.47 -18.47 2.71
CA ASP A 36 -10.34 -17.88 1.37
C ASP A 36 -8.91 -18.01 0.85
N ALA A 37 -8.78 -18.47 -0.39
CA ALA A 37 -7.50 -18.73 -1.05
C ALA A 37 -7.11 -17.66 -2.09
N ILE A 38 -7.96 -16.68 -2.35
CA ILE A 38 -7.81 -15.79 -3.53
C ILE A 38 -7.82 -14.32 -3.14
N LEU A 39 -8.93 -13.82 -2.61
CA LEU A 39 -9.15 -12.40 -2.41
C LEU A 39 -8.39 -11.88 -1.18
N TYR A 40 -8.68 -12.46 -0.03
CA TYR A 40 -8.10 -12.01 1.25
C TYR A 40 -6.57 -12.18 1.30
N PRO A 41 -5.98 -13.31 0.79
CA PRO A 41 -4.53 -13.43 0.71
C PRO A 41 -3.89 -12.37 -0.19
N GLY A 42 -4.50 -12.07 -1.35
CA GLY A 42 -4.02 -11.01 -2.24
C GLY A 42 -4.09 -9.63 -1.60
N ALA A 43 -5.20 -9.31 -0.94
CA ALA A 43 -5.37 -8.06 -0.22
C ALA A 43 -4.41 -7.92 0.98
N ALA A 44 -4.10 -9.03 1.68
CA ALA A 44 -3.13 -9.03 2.78
C ALA A 44 -1.73 -8.66 2.31
N VAL A 45 -1.28 -9.18 1.15
CA VAL A 45 -0.01 -8.81 0.52
C VAL A 45 0.05 -7.31 0.23
N VAL A 46 -1.04 -6.73 -0.27
CA VAL A 46 -1.08 -5.31 -0.64
C VAL A 46 -0.85 -4.39 0.55
N ALA A 47 -1.24 -4.79 1.75
CA ALA A 47 -0.92 -4.01 2.95
C ALA A 47 0.60 -3.80 3.12
N TYR A 48 1.39 -4.83 2.85
CA TYR A 48 2.85 -4.76 2.94
C TYR A 48 3.48 -3.97 1.79
N THR A 49 2.98 -4.12 0.58
CA THR A 49 3.49 -3.33 -0.57
C THR A 49 3.15 -1.85 -0.40
N THR A 50 1.99 -1.51 0.17
CA THR A 50 1.60 -0.13 0.46
C THR A 50 2.43 0.48 1.60
N LEU A 51 2.75 -0.27 2.66
CA LEU A 51 3.69 0.15 3.69
C LEU A 51 5.09 0.39 3.10
N ALA A 52 5.55 -0.55 2.28
CA ALA A 52 6.87 -0.50 1.66
C ALA A 52 7.05 0.73 0.74
N ILE A 53 6.02 1.07 -0.05
CA ILE A 53 6.09 2.24 -0.94
C ILE A 53 6.12 3.55 -0.14
N ALA A 54 5.33 3.68 0.92
CA ALA A 54 5.33 4.88 1.77
C ALA A 54 6.67 5.05 2.50
N LEU A 55 7.23 3.94 3.02
CA LEU A 55 8.54 3.94 3.66
C LEU A 55 9.65 4.34 2.68
N ALA A 56 9.68 3.73 1.49
CA ALA A 56 10.65 4.06 0.45
C ALA A 56 10.55 5.52 0.01
N TYR A 57 9.33 6.05 -0.11
CA TYR A 57 9.09 7.45 -0.45
C TYR A 57 9.68 8.39 0.60
N GLY A 58 9.43 8.15 1.89
CA GLY A 58 9.97 8.94 2.99
C GLY A 58 11.49 8.88 3.11
N LEU A 59 12.09 7.70 2.85
CA LEU A 59 13.55 7.52 2.93
C LEU A 59 14.28 8.17 1.74
N ARG A 60 13.68 8.15 0.55
CA ARG A 60 14.30 8.64 -0.68
C ARG A 60 14.07 10.13 -0.95
N ALA A 61 13.11 10.74 -0.27
CA ALA A 61 12.80 12.17 -0.42
C ALA A 61 14.01 13.05 -0.13
N LYS A 62 14.34 13.95 -1.08
CA LYS A 62 15.49 14.86 -1.00
C LYS A 62 15.19 16.10 -0.16
N ASP A 63 13.95 16.59 -0.22
CA ASP A 63 13.49 17.75 0.53
C ASP A 63 12.80 17.37 1.84
N LYS A 64 12.86 18.29 2.82
CA LYS A 64 12.30 18.05 4.15
C LYS A 64 10.78 17.86 4.14
N GLU A 65 10.09 18.56 3.26
CA GLU A 65 8.63 18.51 3.16
C GLU A 65 8.14 17.16 2.63
N SER A 66 8.69 16.69 1.49
CA SER A 66 8.37 15.37 0.94
C SER A 66 8.76 14.25 1.89
N ARG A 67 9.88 14.40 2.61
CA ARG A 67 10.31 13.43 3.62
C ARG A 67 9.33 13.35 4.79
N ALA A 68 8.91 14.51 5.32
CA ALA A 68 7.90 14.55 6.38
C ALA A 68 6.57 13.96 5.91
N THR A 69 6.15 14.27 4.67
CA THR A 69 4.95 13.70 4.06
C THR A 69 5.04 12.18 3.98
N GLY A 70 6.15 11.62 3.47
CA GLY A 70 6.34 10.17 3.39
C GLY A 70 6.26 9.48 4.75
N TRP A 71 6.89 10.04 5.78
CA TRP A 71 6.81 9.51 7.14
C TRP A 71 5.42 9.62 7.73
N ASN A 72 4.72 10.74 7.53
CA ASN A 72 3.35 10.92 8.01
C ASN A 72 2.41 9.90 7.35
N LEU A 73 2.53 9.69 6.05
CA LEU A 73 1.75 8.71 5.31
C LEU A 73 2.03 7.27 5.80
N PHE A 74 3.32 6.94 6.01
CA PHE A 74 3.70 5.63 6.55
C PHE A 74 3.10 5.40 7.94
N ILE A 75 3.24 6.36 8.86
CA ILE A 75 2.71 6.25 10.23
C ILE A 75 1.18 6.18 10.20
N THR A 76 0.53 7.04 9.43
CA THR A 76 -0.93 7.06 9.30
C THR A 76 -1.47 5.72 8.82
N TYR A 77 -0.80 5.09 7.85
CA TYR A 77 -1.22 3.78 7.39
C TYR A 77 -0.83 2.68 8.37
N ALA A 78 0.39 2.68 8.89
CA ALA A 78 0.89 1.64 9.80
C ALA A 78 0.03 1.50 11.06
N PHE A 79 -0.51 2.60 11.58
CA PHE A 79 -1.28 2.63 12.84
C PHE A 79 -2.77 2.98 12.63
N GLY A 80 -3.09 3.74 11.60
CA GLY A 80 -4.46 4.18 11.32
C GLY A 80 -5.22 3.32 10.30
N ARG A 81 -4.54 2.42 9.55
CA ARG A 81 -5.10 1.61 8.44
C ARG A 81 -5.73 2.43 7.31
N VAL A 82 -5.43 3.69 7.21
CA VAL A 82 -5.98 4.57 6.16
C VAL A 82 -5.00 4.58 4.99
N SER A 83 -5.30 3.82 3.93
CA SER A 83 -4.46 3.67 2.74
C SER A 83 -4.67 4.76 1.70
N GLU A 84 -5.81 5.42 1.70
CA GLU A 84 -6.23 6.41 0.72
C GLU A 84 -5.21 7.55 0.55
N PRO A 85 -4.62 8.13 1.61
CA PRO A 85 -3.61 9.17 1.46
C PRO A 85 -2.36 8.69 0.70
N ILE A 86 -1.97 7.41 0.84
CA ILE A 86 -0.84 6.83 0.08
C ILE A 86 -1.25 6.62 -1.38
N ILE A 87 -2.46 6.10 -1.61
CA ILE A 87 -2.97 5.84 -2.95
C ILE A 87 -3.03 7.14 -3.76
N TYR A 88 -3.67 8.18 -3.23
CA TYR A 88 -3.83 9.46 -3.93
C TYR A 88 -2.59 10.35 -3.83
N GLY A 89 -1.84 10.29 -2.72
CA GLY A 89 -0.68 11.13 -2.47
C GLY A 89 0.60 10.64 -3.14
N ILE A 90 0.76 9.32 -3.31
CA ILE A 90 1.97 8.71 -3.88
C ILE A 90 1.64 7.93 -5.16
N LEU A 91 0.78 6.89 -5.08
CA LEU A 91 0.62 5.93 -6.18
C LEU A 91 0.02 6.57 -7.44
N PHE A 92 -0.97 7.44 -7.32
CA PHE A 92 -1.61 8.07 -8.48
C PHE A 92 -0.86 9.30 -8.99
N ARG A 93 0.02 9.88 -8.17
CA ARG A 93 0.85 11.01 -8.58
C ARG A 93 2.14 10.56 -9.27
N ASP A 94 2.56 9.33 -9.03
CA ASP A 94 3.81 8.78 -9.53
C ASP A 94 3.57 7.41 -10.18
N LYS A 95 3.67 7.37 -11.51
CA LYS A 95 3.44 6.15 -12.30
C LYS A 95 4.43 5.03 -11.97
N LYS A 96 5.67 5.38 -11.60
CA LYS A 96 6.66 4.39 -11.18
C LYS A 96 6.27 3.77 -9.84
N ALA A 97 5.87 4.61 -8.86
CA ALA A 97 5.40 4.11 -7.58
C ALA A 97 4.23 3.13 -7.73
N LEU A 98 3.26 3.47 -8.60
CA LEU A 98 2.15 2.58 -8.90
C LEU A 98 2.64 1.26 -9.51
N ALA A 99 3.54 1.32 -10.51
CA ALA A 99 4.08 0.13 -11.15
C ALA A 99 4.85 -0.77 -10.16
N TRP A 100 5.68 -0.19 -9.30
CA TRP A 100 6.41 -0.95 -8.28
C TRP A 100 5.49 -1.62 -7.27
N ASN A 101 4.44 -0.91 -6.86
CA ASN A 101 3.41 -1.47 -5.98
C ASN A 101 2.67 -2.65 -6.63
N MET A 102 2.28 -2.51 -7.91
CA MET A 102 1.62 -3.56 -8.67
C MET A 102 2.52 -4.79 -8.87
N ILE A 103 3.79 -4.59 -9.21
CA ILE A 103 4.75 -5.69 -9.39
C ILE A 103 4.97 -6.43 -8.07
N GLY A 104 5.21 -5.71 -6.97
CA GLY A 104 5.37 -6.33 -5.66
C GLY A 104 4.11 -7.06 -5.20
N GLY A 105 2.93 -6.48 -5.44
CA GLY A 105 1.65 -7.13 -5.17
C GLY A 105 1.44 -8.41 -5.98
N ALA A 106 1.82 -8.39 -7.27
CA ALA A 106 1.78 -9.57 -8.13
C ALA A 106 2.72 -10.68 -7.64
N VAL A 107 3.97 -10.33 -7.32
CA VAL A 107 4.99 -11.28 -6.83
C VAL A 107 4.58 -11.89 -5.50
N GLY A 108 4.18 -11.07 -4.53
CA GLY A 108 3.72 -11.55 -3.22
C GLY A 108 2.47 -12.41 -3.33
N GLY A 109 1.47 -11.96 -4.11
CA GLY A 109 0.25 -12.73 -4.37
C GLY A 109 0.51 -14.05 -5.10
N LEU A 110 1.49 -14.09 -6.01
CA LEU A 110 1.91 -15.33 -6.66
C LEU A 110 2.53 -16.30 -5.65
N LEU A 111 3.44 -15.81 -4.79
CA LEU A 111 4.08 -16.62 -3.77
C LEU A 111 3.08 -17.18 -2.76
N VAL A 112 2.16 -16.36 -2.25
CA VAL A 112 1.07 -16.82 -1.37
C VAL A 112 0.26 -17.93 -2.04
N SER A 113 -0.06 -17.76 -3.33
CA SER A 113 -0.80 -18.77 -4.11
C SER A 113 -0.01 -20.06 -4.32
N LEU A 114 1.30 -19.97 -4.60
CA LEU A 114 2.18 -21.13 -4.81
C LEU A 114 2.43 -21.89 -3.51
N LEU A 115 2.51 -21.19 -2.40
CA LEU A 115 2.69 -21.77 -1.06
C LEU A 115 1.35 -22.24 -0.44
N HIS A 116 0.25 -22.13 -1.17
CA HIS A 116 -1.09 -22.50 -0.74
C HIS A 116 -1.52 -21.85 0.59
N ALA A 117 -1.05 -20.63 0.85
CA ALA A 117 -1.41 -19.90 2.07
C ALA A 117 -2.82 -19.34 1.97
N ASN A 118 -3.71 -19.86 2.78
CA ASN A 118 -5.10 -19.44 2.86
C ASN A 118 -5.34 -18.49 4.03
N VAL A 119 -6.33 -17.62 3.90
CA VAL A 119 -6.78 -16.76 4.98
C VAL A 119 -7.99 -17.39 5.66
N TYR A 120 -7.94 -17.47 6.98
CA TYR A 120 -8.97 -18.07 7.84
C TYR A 120 -9.69 -17.03 8.70
N ILE A 121 -9.08 -15.85 8.90
CA ILE A 121 -9.65 -14.75 9.68
C ILE A 121 -10.03 -13.62 8.73
N PHE A 122 -11.34 -13.39 8.55
CA PHE A 122 -11.88 -12.46 7.56
C PHE A 122 -12.10 -11.04 8.09
N THR A 123 -11.90 -10.84 9.38
CA THR A 123 -11.93 -9.49 9.99
C THR A 123 -10.54 -8.89 9.95
N GLY A 124 -10.45 -7.64 9.54
CA GLY A 124 -9.17 -6.93 9.57
C GLY A 124 -8.56 -6.95 10.97
N VAL A 125 -7.38 -7.54 11.10
CA VAL A 125 -6.68 -7.70 12.38
C VAL A 125 -5.86 -6.45 12.65
N GLY A 126 -6.28 -5.62 13.62
CA GLY A 126 -5.50 -4.51 14.13
C GLY A 126 -4.81 -3.63 13.05
N PHE A 127 -3.51 -3.64 13.02
CA PHE A 127 -2.71 -2.84 12.10
C PHE A 127 -2.40 -3.57 10.76
N PRO A 128 -2.08 -2.86 9.66
CA PRO A 128 -1.79 -3.47 8.36
C PRO A 128 -0.65 -4.51 8.39
N TRP A 129 0.36 -4.27 9.20
CA TRP A 129 1.49 -5.19 9.38
C TRP A 129 1.13 -6.45 10.16
N MET A 130 -0.03 -6.47 10.84
CA MET A 130 -0.56 -7.66 11.52
C MET A 130 -1.41 -8.54 10.58
N ASN A 131 -1.60 -8.15 9.32
CA ASN A 131 -2.43 -8.94 8.39
C ASN A 131 -1.92 -10.37 8.18
N VAL A 132 -0.66 -10.65 8.50
CA VAL A 132 -0.14 -12.04 8.51
C VAL A 132 -0.88 -12.94 9.49
N LEU A 133 -1.46 -12.39 10.58
CA LEU A 133 -2.24 -13.17 11.54
C LEU A 133 -3.56 -13.70 10.93
N MET A 134 -4.03 -13.10 9.82
CA MET A 134 -5.22 -13.58 9.12
C MET A 134 -5.01 -14.95 8.49
N PHE A 135 -3.76 -15.34 8.23
CA PHE A 135 -3.41 -16.66 7.71
C PHE A 135 -3.51 -17.79 8.76
N ALA A 136 -3.56 -17.45 10.05
CA ALA A 136 -3.74 -18.40 11.15
C ALA A 136 -2.87 -19.67 11.03
N GLN A 137 -3.41 -20.75 10.46
CA GLN A 137 -2.69 -22.02 10.29
C GLN A 137 -1.56 -21.92 9.27
N ASP A 138 -1.72 -21.05 8.24
CA ASP A 138 -0.77 -20.84 7.14
C ASP A 138 0.08 -19.57 7.37
N ILE A 139 0.36 -19.21 8.64
CA ILE A 139 1.04 -17.95 8.99
C ILE A 139 2.45 -17.86 8.38
N ILE A 140 3.20 -18.96 8.34
CA ILE A 140 4.56 -18.97 7.79
C ILE A 140 4.54 -18.71 6.28
N PRO A 141 3.83 -19.49 5.44
CA PRO A 141 3.77 -19.23 4.01
C PRO A 141 3.11 -17.89 3.67
N GLY A 142 2.09 -17.46 4.43
CA GLY A 142 1.46 -16.15 4.28
C GLY A 142 2.45 -15.02 4.57
N THR A 143 3.24 -15.13 5.64
CA THR A 143 4.28 -14.14 6.00
C THR A 143 5.36 -14.04 4.92
N ILE A 144 5.83 -15.17 4.39
CA ILE A 144 6.83 -15.20 3.31
C ILE A 144 6.31 -14.42 2.09
N GLY A 145 5.08 -14.68 1.66
CA GLY A 145 4.50 -13.97 0.51
C GLY A 145 4.29 -12.49 0.76
N CYS A 146 3.79 -12.09 1.93
CA CYS A 146 3.59 -10.70 2.31
C CYS A 146 4.92 -9.93 2.36
N LEU A 147 5.94 -10.48 3.03
CA LEU A 147 7.26 -9.87 3.14
C LEU A 147 7.98 -9.81 1.79
N ALA A 148 7.88 -10.86 0.98
CA ALA A 148 8.45 -10.85 -0.36
C ALA A 148 7.83 -9.78 -1.26
N GLY A 149 6.50 -9.63 -1.26
CA GLY A 149 5.82 -8.57 -1.98
C GLY A 149 6.25 -7.18 -1.53
N GLY A 150 6.30 -6.95 -0.22
CA GLY A 150 6.80 -5.71 0.37
C GLY A 150 8.27 -5.43 0.04
N ALA A 151 9.15 -6.44 0.15
CA ALA A 151 10.57 -6.32 -0.15
C ALA A 151 10.81 -5.99 -1.64
N VAL A 152 10.11 -6.63 -2.56
CA VAL A 152 10.20 -6.34 -4.00
C VAL A 152 9.76 -4.90 -4.27
N THR A 153 8.61 -4.48 -3.72
CA THR A 153 8.14 -3.09 -3.85
C THR A 153 9.17 -2.10 -3.32
N PHE A 154 9.69 -2.35 -2.12
CA PHE A 154 10.70 -1.50 -1.49
C PHE A 154 11.97 -1.42 -2.32
N ALA A 155 12.51 -2.56 -2.75
CA ALA A 155 13.72 -2.65 -3.55
C ALA A 155 13.57 -1.90 -4.89
N LEU A 156 12.47 -2.10 -5.60
CA LEU A 156 12.20 -1.40 -6.86
C LEU A 156 12.09 0.11 -6.65
N ALA A 157 11.38 0.54 -5.61
CA ALA A 157 11.25 1.96 -5.28
C ALA A 157 12.60 2.58 -4.87
N MET A 158 13.44 1.85 -4.13
CA MET A 158 14.78 2.33 -3.73
C MET A 158 15.76 2.37 -4.88
N VAL A 159 15.72 1.41 -5.81
CA VAL A 159 16.64 1.35 -6.96
C VAL A 159 16.25 2.34 -8.05
N PHE A 160 15.00 2.27 -8.49
CA PHE A 160 14.52 3.04 -9.65
C PHE A 160 13.90 4.40 -9.30
N GLY A 161 13.55 4.62 -8.03
CA GLY A 161 13.05 5.90 -7.54
C GLY A 161 11.63 6.25 -7.95
N PHE A 162 11.33 7.53 -7.78
CA PHE A 162 10.02 8.13 -7.98
C PHE A 162 10.13 9.27 -9.00
N GLU A 163 9.17 9.38 -9.93
CA GLU A 163 9.14 10.47 -10.94
C GLU A 163 8.76 11.81 -10.31
N GLY A 164 7.86 11.79 -9.33
CA GLY A 164 7.34 13.00 -8.71
C GLY A 164 8.35 13.77 -7.87
N GLN A 165 9.36 13.10 -7.33
CA GLN A 165 10.42 13.72 -6.52
C GLN A 165 11.48 14.45 -7.36
N GLU A 166 11.58 14.13 -8.66
CA GLU A 166 12.50 14.81 -9.58
C GLU A 166 11.90 16.11 -10.14
N LYS A 167 10.57 16.25 -10.14
CA LYS A 167 9.83 17.30 -10.84
C LYS A 167 9.22 18.37 -9.95
N MET A 168 9.39 18.31 -8.62
CA MET A 168 8.89 19.37 -7.76
C MET A 168 9.89 20.54 -7.75
N PRO A 169 9.61 21.65 -8.47
CA PRO A 169 10.41 22.86 -8.30
C PRO A 169 10.20 23.34 -6.86
N LEU A 170 11.31 23.66 -6.19
CA LEU A 170 11.28 24.34 -4.90
C LEU A 170 10.36 25.56 -5.05
N LYS A 171 9.19 25.54 -4.42
CA LYS A 171 8.32 26.70 -4.35
C LYS A 171 9.09 27.77 -3.60
N SER A 172 9.59 28.76 -4.35
CA SER A 172 10.26 29.92 -3.83
C SER A 172 9.38 30.57 -2.77
N LYS A 173 9.88 30.65 -1.54
CA LYS A 173 9.32 31.48 -0.47
C LYS A 173 9.51 32.96 -0.82
N SER A 174 8.75 33.46 -1.76
CA SER A 174 8.67 34.90 -2.03
C SER A 174 7.27 35.26 -2.49
N GLY A 175 6.34 35.37 -1.56
CA GLY A 175 4.98 35.74 -1.88
C GLY A 175 4.07 36.03 -0.69
N ASP A 176 4.46 35.65 0.50
CA ASP A 176 3.57 35.83 1.69
C ASP A 176 3.95 37.04 2.57
N SER A 177 4.88 37.90 2.12
CA SER A 177 5.25 39.13 2.85
C SER A 177 4.48 40.37 2.39
N GLU A 178 3.85 40.33 1.21
CA GLU A 178 3.15 41.52 0.70
C GLU A 178 1.63 41.56 0.96
N ALA A 179 1.06 40.46 1.46
CA ALA A 179 -0.38 40.41 1.74
C ALA A 179 -0.78 40.86 3.16
N VAL A 180 0.18 41.07 4.05
CA VAL A 180 -0.10 41.52 5.44
C VAL A 180 -0.01 43.04 5.57
N GLU A 181 0.71 43.73 4.68
CA GLU A 181 0.90 45.19 4.76
C GLU A 181 -0.22 46.00 4.10
N SER A 182 -1.12 45.36 3.36
CA SER A 182 -2.24 46.04 2.69
C SER A 182 -3.58 46.03 3.48
N VAL A 183 -3.61 45.49 4.69
CA VAL A 183 -4.81 45.43 5.56
C VAL A 183 -4.73 46.41 6.73
N GLU A 184 -3.58 47.08 6.95
CA GLU A 184 -3.38 48.09 8.00
C GLU A 184 -3.21 49.55 7.49
N ALA A 185 -3.61 49.83 6.24
CA ALA A 185 -3.64 51.21 5.73
C ALA A 185 -5.04 51.70 5.42
#